data_7d8aed39d807fae4855def59ccdad198
#
_entry.id   7d8aed39d807fae4855def59ccdad198
#
_cell.length_a   1.000
_cell.length_b   1.000
_cell.length_c   1.000
_cell.angle_alpha   90.00
_cell.angle_beta   90.00
_cell.angle_gamma   90.00
#
_symmetry.space_group_name_H-M   'P 1'
#
loop_
_entity.id
_entity.type
_entity.pdbx_description
1 polymer ?
#
loop_
_entity_poly.entity_id
_entity_poly.type
_entity_poly.pdbx_seq_one_letter_code
_entity_poly.pdbx_strand_id
1 'polypeptide(L)'
;MHLEVITMIHIAICDDEKDFVAYLTGLLDQYATETGMEIKVTAYYDGMELIEKYDTTIDLIFLDIQMRLVNGLRAAERVRQMDEKVGIIFLTTLTQYGLEGYKYQATNYIIKPMKYVRLKAEMDQWLKKHRKDDSPAMMVSNDTGRYKVFLKSLRYVETFNRNLLLHTEQDNIICYKSMKEMERELQDKGFVRCHTSYIVNLYYVKNVKVKSLEIELITGEIIPISQPKRKEFMEQLAEYMGDQL
;
A
#
# COMPACT_ATOMS: atom_id res chain seq x y z
N MET A 1 20.63 0.93 6.21
CA MET A 1 19.87 2.19 6.28
C MET A 1 18.97 2.23 5.06
N HIS A 2 17.78 1.55 5.15
CA HIS A 2 16.77 1.65 4.11
C HIS A 2 16.21 3.07 4.17
N LEU A 3 16.46 3.84 3.12
CA LEU A 3 15.66 5.02 2.81
C LEU A 3 14.25 4.49 2.51
N GLU A 4 13.39 4.48 3.53
CA GLU A 4 11.95 4.49 3.27
C GLU A 4 11.70 5.68 2.35
N VAL A 5 11.24 5.40 1.13
CA VAL A 5 10.73 6.44 0.25
C VAL A 5 9.51 7.00 0.97
N ILE A 6 9.72 8.10 1.71
CA ILE A 6 8.63 8.86 2.32
C ILE A 6 7.82 9.37 1.15
N THR A 7 6.76 8.66 0.81
CA THR A 7 5.82 9.11 -0.23
C THR A 7 5.03 10.24 0.39
N MET A 8 5.36 11.48 0.01
CA MET A 8 4.59 12.67 0.39
C MET A 8 3.18 12.54 -0.18
N ILE A 9 2.18 12.69 0.69
CA ILE A 9 0.76 12.68 0.32
C ILE A 9 0.28 14.11 0.24
N HIS A 10 -0.31 14.50 -0.89
CA HIS A 10 -0.89 15.82 -1.07
C HIS A 10 -2.39 15.77 -0.83
N ILE A 11 -2.86 16.41 0.23
CA ILE A 11 -4.26 16.46 0.66
C ILE A 11 -4.81 17.86 0.46
N ALA A 12 -5.96 17.98 -0.20
CA ALA A 12 -6.73 19.20 -0.25
C ALA A 12 -7.83 19.19 0.81
N ILE A 13 -8.06 20.33 1.44
CA ILE A 13 -9.24 20.60 2.28
C ILE A 13 -10.01 21.73 1.62
N CYS A 14 -11.28 21.51 1.29
CA CYS A 14 -12.14 22.54 0.70
C CYS A 14 -13.38 22.74 1.57
N ASP A 15 -13.43 23.87 2.28
CA ASP A 15 -14.47 24.19 3.27
C ASP A 15 -14.49 25.70 3.51
N ASP A 16 -15.66 26.36 3.55
CA ASP A 16 -15.76 27.79 3.75
C ASP A 16 -15.62 28.20 5.25
N GLU A 17 -15.61 27.23 6.15
CA GLU A 17 -15.35 27.42 7.58
C GLU A 17 -13.85 27.33 7.88
N LYS A 18 -13.16 28.49 7.96
CA LYS A 18 -11.70 28.56 8.21
C LYS A 18 -11.28 27.84 9.49
N ASP A 19 -12.10 27.91 10.55
CA ASP A 19 -11.80 27.25 11.82
C ASP A 19 -11.85 25.73 11.67
N PHE A 20 -12.76 25.21 10.84
CA PHE A 20 -12.82 23.78 10.56
C PHE A 20 -11.63 23.33 9.70
N VAL A 21 -11.21 24.12 8.72
CA VAL A 21 -10.00 23.87 7.93
C VAL A 21 -8.77 23.76 8.84
N ALA A 22 -8.59 24.73 9.75
CA ALA A 22 -7.48 24.72 10.70
C ALA A 22 -7.55 23.50 11.65
N TYR A 23 -8.73 23.17 12.14
CA TYR A 23 -8.96 21.99 12.96
C TYR A 23 -8.59 20.68 12.23
N LEU A 24 -9.08 20.49 10.99
CA LEU A 24 -8.81 19.28 10.21
C LEU A 24 -7.31 19.19 9.83
N THR A 25 -6.67 20.32 9.51
CA THR A 25 -5.22 20.38 9.31
C THR A 25 -4.47 19.87 10.55
N GLY A 26 -4.85 20.32 11.75
CA GLY A 26 -4.24 19.84 12.99
C GLY A 26 -4.41 18.33 13.22
N LEU A 27 -5.55 17.77 12.82
CA LEU A 27 -5.74 16.30 12.87
C LEU A 27 -4.86 15.56 11.88
N LEU A 28 -4.63 16.11 10.68
CA LEU A 28 -3.73 15.54 9.66
C LEU A 28 -2.27 15.64 10.11
N ASP A 29 -1.86 16.73 10.76
CA ASP A 29 -0.52 16.89 11.35
C ASP A 29 -0.28 15.86 12.46
N GLN A 30 -1.29 15.61 13.30
CA GLN A 30 -1.23 14.55 14.32
C GLN A 30 -1.05 13.18 13.66
N TYR A 31 -1.79 12.90 12.59
CA TYR A 31 -1.68 11.64 11.85
C TYR A 31 -0.30 11.49 11.19
N ALA A 32 0.22 12.56 10.58
CA ALA A 32 1.56 12.61 9.98
C ALA A 32 2.64 12.27 11.04
N THR A 33 2.54 12.89 12.22
CA THR A 33 3.48 12.67 13.33
C THR A 33 3.41 11.22 13.84
N GLU A 34 2.19 10.67 14.02
CA GLU A 34 2.01 9.31 14.53
C GLU A 34 2.49 8.24 13.55
N THR A 35 2.34 8.47 12.25
CA THR A 35 2.67 7.49 11.20
C THR A 35 4.04 7.67 10.56
N GLY A 36 4.73 8.79 10.85
CA GLY A 36 5.99 9.16 10.19
C GLY A 36 5.83 9.55 8.72
N MET A 37 4.60 9.82 8.26
CA MET A 37 4.33 10.19 6.87
C MET A 37 4.53 11.67 6.64
N GLU A 38 4.97 12.04 5.44
CA GLU A 38 4.99 13.42 4.99
C GLU A 38 3.64 13.77 4.33
N ILE A 39 2.90 14.73 4.90
CA ILE A 39 1.61 15.19 4.38
C ILE A 39 1.71 16.67 4.04
N LYS A 40 1.45 16.98 2.77
CA LYS A 40 1.25 18.36 2.31
C LYS A 40 -0.23 18.67 2.30
N VAL A 41 -0.65 19.73 2.99
CA VAL A 41 -2.05 20.18 3.01
C VAL A 41 -2.19 21.47 2.19
N THR A 42 -3.19 21.52 1.29
CA THR A 42 -3.60 22.72 0.57
C THR A 42 -5.06 23.03 0.92
N ALA A 43 -5.32 24.25 1.38
CA ALA A 43 -6.66 24.69 1.77
C ALA A 43 -7.32 25.51 0.66
N TYR A 44 -8.60 25.26 0.42
CA TYR A 44 -9.50 26.01 -0.44
C TYR A 44 -10.73 26.41 0.36
N TYR A 45 -11.25 27.62 0.17
CA TYR A 45 -12.33 28.16 0.99
C TYR A 45 -13.67 28.27 0.26
N ASP A 46 -13.73 27.80 -0.98
CA ASP A 46 -14.97 27.54 -1.71
C ASP A 46 -14.72 26.58 -2.89
N GLY A 47 -15.81 26.04 -3.46
CA GLY A 47 -15.72 25.08 -4.56
C GLY A 47 -15.21 25.68 -5.87
N MET A 48 -15.39 27.01 -6.09
CA MET A 48 -14.86 27.69 -7.28
C MET A 48 -13.33 27.78 -7.20
N GLU A 49 -12.81 28.17 -6.04
CA GLU A 49 -11.37 28.24 -5.81
C GLU A 49 -10.70 26.86 -6.01
N LEU A 50 -11.32 25.78 -5.52
CA LEU A 50 -10.85 24.43 -5.77
C LEU A 50 -10.81 24.10 -7.26
N ILE A 51 -11.86 24.43 -8.02
CA ILE A 51 -11.94 24.13 -9.46
C ILE A 51 -10.89 24.91 -10.25
N GLU A 52 -10.75 26.21 -9.99
CA GLU A 52 -9.85 27.09 -10.73
C GLU A 52 -8.37 26.82 -10.45
N LYS A 53 -8.05 26.42 -9.22
CA LYS A 53 -6.67 26.18 -8.76
C LYS A 53 -6.36 24.70 -8.57
N TYR A 54 -7.18 23.81 -9.14
CA TYR A 54 -7.00 22.37 -8.98
C TYR A 54 -5.62 21.93 -9.48
N ASP A 55 -4.92 21.20 -8.61
CA ASP A 55 -3.60 20.62 -8.89
C ASP A 55 -3.72 19.10 -8.98
N THR A 56 -3.34 18.52 -10.10
CA THR A 56 -3.37 17.05 -10.32
C THR A 56 -2.39 16.27 -9.46
N THR A 57 -1.54 16.94 -8.67
CA THR A 57 -0.70 16.32 -7.64
C THR A 57 -1.46 16.04 -6.34
N ILE A 58 -2.72 16.47 -6.23
CA ILE A 58 -3.58 16.18 -5.08
C ILE A 58 -4.02 14.71 -5.15
N ASP A 59 -3.75 13.98 -4.06
CA ASP A 59 -4.10 12.55 -3.93
C ASP A 59 -5.48 12.36 -3.31
N LEU A 60 -5.86 13.23 -2.36
CA LEU A 60 -7.11 13.14 -1.61
C LEU A 60 -7.69 14.51 -1.34
N ILE A 61 -9.01 14.66 -1.48
CA ILE A 61 -9.75 15.89 -1.16
C ILE A 61 -10.74 15.60 -0.04
N PHE A 62 -10.66 16.36 1.06
CA PHE A 62 -11.75 16.51 2.02
C PHE A 62 -12.59 17.69 1.57
N LEU A 63 -13.87 17.47 1.25
CA LEU A 63 -14.71 18.43 0.55
C LEU A 63 -16.03 18.62 1.31
N ASP A 64 -16.28 19.83 1.80
CA ASP A 64 -17.61 20.16 2.31
C ASP A 64 -18.63 20.29 1.17
N ILE A 65 -19.84 19.82 1.42
CA ILE A 65 -20.96 19.96 0.47
C ILE A 65 -21.58 21.35 0.56
N GLN A 66 -21.68 21.89 1.77
CA GLN A 66 -22.36 23.16 2.03
C GLN A 66 -21.40 24.33 1.98
N MET A 67 -21.16 24.88 0.81
CA MET A 67 -20.38 26.10 0.60
C MET A 67 -21.21 27.14 -0.16
N ARG A 68 -20.88 28.44 0.04
CA ARG A 68 -21.73 29.57 -0.38
C ARG A 68 -21.82 29.74 -1.90
N LEU A 69 -20.71 29.69 -2.63
CA LEU A 69 -20.64 30.00 -4.06
C LEU A 69 -20.89 28.76 -4.92
N VAL A 70 -20.01 27.79 -4.81
CA VAL A 70 -20.12 26.50 -5.50
C VAL A 70 -20.14 25.41 -4.47
N ASN A 71 -21.25 24.66 -4.39
CA ASN A 71 -21.36 23.55 -3.46
C ASN A 71 -20.40 22.42 -3.82
N GLY A 72 -20.04 21.61 -2.81
CA GLY A 72 -19.06 20.54 -2.97
C GLY A 72 -19.43 19.48 -3.99
N LEU A 73 -20.73 19.19 -4.22
CA LEU A 73 -21.13 18.21 -5.23
C LEU A 73 -20.80 18.68 -6.65
N ARG A 74 -21.03 19.96 -6.94
CA ARG A 74 -20.63 20.55 -8.23
C ARG A 74 -19.11 20.65 -8.36
N ALA A 75 -18.41 20.98 -7.27
CA ALA A 75 -16.96 20.98 -7.27
C ALA A 75 -16.40 19.58 -7.56
N ALA A 76 -16.93 18.56 -6.91
CA ALA A 76 -16.56 17.15 -7.16
C ALA A 76 -16.81 16.73 -8.61
N GLU A 77 -17.93 17.11 -9.21
CA GLU A 77 -18.25 16.84 -10.62
C GLU A 77 -17.20 17.43 -11.56
N ARG A 78 -16.80 18.69 -11.31
CA ARG A 78 -15.77 19.36 -12.11
C ARG A 78 -14.39 18.74 -11.93
N VAL A 79 -14.03 18.42 -10.69
CA VAL A 79 -12.77 17.71 -10.40
C VAL A 79 -12.74 16.37 -11.13
N ARG A 80 -13.82 15.58 -11.12
CA ARG A 80 -13.90 14.29 -11.83
C ARG A 80 -13.74 14.41 -13.34
N GLN A 81 -14.13 15.53 -13.95
CA GLN A 81 -13.88 15.81 -15.37
C GLN A 81 -12.40 16.05 -15.67
N MET A 82 -11.62 16.51 -14.69
CA MET A 82 -10.18 16.78 -14.81
C MET A 82 -9.33 15.61 -14.32
N ASP A 83 -9.80 14.91 -13.27
CA ASP A 83 -9.10 13.81 -12.63
C ASP A 83 -10.09 12.76 -12.10
N GLU A 84 -10.12 11.60 -12.76
CA GLU A 84 -10.96 10.47 -12.37
C GLU A 84 -10.43 9.71 -11.14
N LYS A 85 -9.14 9.89 -10.78
CA LYS A 85 -8.44 9.05 -9.81
C LYS A 85 -8.30 9.65 -8.42
N VAL A 86 -8.33 10.98 -8.30
CA VAL A 86 -8.19 11.64 -6.99
C VAL A 86 -9.23 11.12 -6.00
N GLY A 87 -8.82 10.86 -4.76
CA GLY A 87 -9.76 10.49 -3.68
C GLY A 87 -10.65 11.67 -3.33
N ILE A 88 -11.96 11.47 -3.12
CA ILE A 88 -12.86 12.50 -2.60
C ILE A 88 -13.61 11.94 -1.40
N ILE A 89 -13.45 12.58 -0.24
CA ILE A 89 -14.20 12.30 0.97
C ILE A 89 -15.06 13.53 1.27
N PHE A 90 -16.37 13.37 1.21
CA PHE A 90 -17.27 14.44 1.61
C PHE A 90 -17.33 14.57 3.14
N LEU A 91 -17.17 15.80 3.63
CA LEU A 91 -17.36 16.18 5.02
C LEU A 91 -18.50 17.20 5.10
N THR A 92 -19.58 16.89 5.79
CA THR A 92 -20.75 17.80 5.83
C THR A 92 -21.58 17.60 7.10
N THR A 93 -22.37 18.60 7.43
CA THR A 93 -23.38 18.52 8.49
C THR A 93 -24.68 17.85 8.01
N LEU A 94 -24.88 17.66 6.71
CA LEU A 94 -26.10 17.14 6.12
C LEU A 94 -26.11 15.63 6.03
N THR A 95 -27.11 14.99 6.64
CA THR A 95 -27.29 13.52 6.61
C THR A 95 -27.96 13.01 5.33
N GLN A 96 -28.66 13.88 4.59
CA GLN A 96 -29.51 13.49 3.45
C GLN A 96 -28.77 13.20 2.15
N TYR A 97 -27.50 13.62 2.02
CA TYR A 97 -26.71 13.46 0.78
C TYR A 97 -25.86 12.19 0.72
N GLY A 98 -25.96 11.32 1.73
CA GLY A 98 -25.17 10.06 1.77
C GLY A 98 -25.36 9.16 0.55
N LEU A 99 -26.55 9.15 -0.07
CA LEU A 99 -26.85 8.39 -1.28
C LEU A 99 -26.38 9.07 -2.58
N GLU A 100 -26.22 10.39 -2.58
CA GLU A 100 -25.78 11.12 -3.77
C GLU A 100 -24.25 11.01 -3.99
N GLY A 101 -23.48 10.76 -2.95
CA GLY A 101 -22.03 10.53 -3.04
C GLY A 101 -21.62 9.44 -4.02
N TYR A 102 -22.47 8.43 -4.22
CA TYR A 102 -22.26 7.37 -5.22
C TYR A 102 -22.19 7.87 -6.65
N LYS A 103 -22.93 8.94 -7.01
CA LYS A 103 -22.92 9.52 -8.37
C LYS A 103 -21.57 10.16 -8.72
N TYR A 104 -20.83 10.62 -7.73
CA TYR A 104 -19.56 11.34 -7.92
C TYR A 104 -18.35 10.45 -7.66
N GLN A 105 -18.55 9.12 -7.55
CA GLN A 105 -17.49 8.16 -7.22
C GLN A 105 -16.69 8.60 -5.99
N ALA A 106 -17.38 9.12 -4.97
CA ALA A 106 -16.75 9.52 -3.73
C ALA A 106 -16.16 8.30 -3.01
N THR A 107 -15.00 8.47 -2.41
CA THR A 107 -14.33 7.44 -1.61
C THR A 107 -15.13 7.17 -0.34
N ASN A 108 -15.65 8.21 0.29
CA ASN A 108 -16.51 8.11 1.48
C ASN A 108 -17.33 9.39 1.72
N TYR A 109 -18.26 9.30 2.68
CA TYR A 109 -19.13 10.38 3.15
C TYR A 109 -19.11 10.39 4.69
N ILE A 110 -18.77 11.52 5.28
CA ILE A 110 -18.60 11.65 6.72
C ILE A 110 -19.36 12.87 7.25
N ILE A 111 -20.11 12.66 8.33
CA ILE A 111 -20.84 13.74 9.00
C ILE A 111 -19.88 14.45 9.96
N LYS A 112 -19.83 15.78 9.89
CA LYS A 112 -19.15 16.63 10.88
C LYS A 112 -19.78 16.46 12.27
N PRO A 113 -19.01 16.48 13.38
CA PRO A 113 -17.58 16.78 13.46
C PRO A 113 -16.69 15.56 13.16
N MET A 114 -15.57 15.80 12.47
CA MET A 114 -14.54 14.79 12.27
C MET A 114 -13.73 14.60 13.56
N LYS A 115 -13.74 13.41 14.15
CA LYS A 115 -12.86 13.06 15.28
C LYS A 115 -11.59 12.37 14.76
N TYR A 116 -10.48 12.51 15.50
CA TYR A 116 -9.19 11.92 15.10
C TYR A 116 -9.27 10.41 14.82
N VAL A 117 -9.95 9.64 15.68
CA VAL A 117 -10.12 8.19 15.48
C VAL A 117 -10.79 7.88 14.13
N ARG A 118 -11.77 8.69 13.74
CA ARG A 118 -12.45 8.54 12.44
C ARG A 118 -11.54 8.94 11.29
N LEU A 119 -10.84 10.09 11.40
CA LEU A 119 -9.84 10.52 10.40
C LEU A 119 -8.82 9.42 10.18
N LYS A 120 -8.24 8.89 11.26
CA LYS A 120 -7.23 7.82 11.17
C LYS A 120 -7.77 6.60 10.42
N ALA A 121 -8.95 6.13 10.75
CA ALA A 121 -9.58 4.99 10.07
C ALA A 121 -9.78 5.23 8.56
N GLU A 122 -10.22 6.45 8.19
CA GLU A 122 -10.42 6.82 6.79
C GLU A 122 -9.09 6.93 6.02
N MET A 123 -8.09 7.56 6.63
CA MET A 123 -6.75 7.68 6.04
C MET A 123 -6.13 6.30 5.85
N ASP A 124 -6.17 5.43 6.86
CA ASP A 124 -5.63 4.07 6.79
C ASP A 124 -6.33 3.25 5.69
N GLN A 125 -7.67 3.36 5.59
CA GLN A 125 -8.45 2.68 4.57
C GLN A 125 -8.16 3.23 3.17
N TRP A 126 -8.08 4.56 3.03
CA TRP A 126 -7.76 5.21 1.76
C TRP A 126 -6.34 4.84 1.30
N LEU A 127 -5.35 4.93 2.18
CA LEU A 127 -3.97 4.53 1.90
C LEU A 127 -3.87 3.06 1.47
N LYS A 128 -4.57 2.16 2.13
CA LYS A 128 -4.59 0.75 1.77
C LYS A 128 -5.09 0.51 0.34
N LYS A 129 -6.00 1.36 -0.16
CA LYS A 129 -6.55 1.27 -1.52
C LYS A 129 -5.71 2.01 -2.57
N HIS A 130 -5.09 3.14 -2.17
CA HIS A 130 -4.47 4.10 -3.09
C HIS A 130 -2.94 4.14 -3.00
N ARG A 131 -2.33 3.50 -2.02
CA ARG A 131 -0.90 3.22 -2.13
C ARG A 131 -0.70 2.52 -3.47
N LYS A 132 -0.10 3.21 -4.43
CA LYS A 132 0.63 2.51 -5.47
C LYS A 132 1.55 1.61 -4.68
N ASP A 133 1.34 0.33 -4.82
CA ASP A 133 2.19 -0.63 -4.16
C ASP A 133 3.53 -0.56 -4.89
N ASP A 134 4.35 0.44 -4.51
CA ASP A 134 5.73 0.62 -4.98
C ASP A 134 6.65 -0.44 -4.34
N SER A 135 6.05 -1.38 -3.59
CA SER A 135 6.78 -2.55 -3.10
C SER A 135 7.49 -3.21 -4.28
N PRO A 136 8.75 -3.58 -4.09
CA PRO A 136 9.50 -4.28 -5.12
C PRO A 136 8.67 -5.41 -5.71
N ALA A 137 8.56 -5.43 -7.03
CA ALA A 137 7.79 -6.43 -7.75
C ALA A 137 8.61 -6.99 -8.91
N MET A 138 8.30 -8.21 -9.31
CA MET A 138 8.86 -8.86 -10.48
C MET A 138 7.77 -9.15 -11.50
N MET A 139 8.14 -9.18 -12.79
CA MET A 139 7.27 -9.66 -13.84
C MET A 139 7.60 -11.13 -14.14
N VAL A 140 6.59 -11.98 -14.04
CA VAL A 140 6.68 -13.37 -14.43
C VAL A 140 5.68 -13.68 -15.55
N SER A 141 5.98 -14.68 -16.36
CA SER A 141 5.11 -15.08 -17.47
C SER A 141 4.95 -16.58 -17.54
N ASN A 142 3.77 -17.00 -18.00
CA ASN A 142 3.42 -18.38 -18.33
C ASN A 142 2.46 -18.39 -19.53
N ASP A 143 1.87 -19.55 -19.85
CA ASP A 143 0.93 -19.73 -20.98
C ASP A 143 -0.34 -18.88 -20.84
N THR A 144 -0.72 -18.49 -19.63
CA THR A 144 -1.96 -17.74 -19.36
C THR A 144 -1.75 -16.23 -19.36
N GLY A 145 -0.47 -15.74 -19.30
CA GLY A 145 -0.20 -14.31 -19.37
C GLY A 145 1.04 -13.84 -18.63
N ARG A 146 1.08 -12.53 -18.39
CA ARG A 146 2.12 -11.86 -17.59
C ARG A 146 1.54 -11.39 -16.28
N TYR A 147 2.24 -11.67 -15.18
CA TYR A 147 1.82 -11.38 -13.82
C TYR A 147 2.83 -10.47 -13.13
N LYS A 148 2.34 -9.42 -12.48
CA LYS A 148 3.13 -8.61 -11.56
C LYS A 148 3.04 -9.27 -10.17
N VAL A 149 4.16 -9.77 -9.67
CA VAL A 149 4.27 -10.42 -8.35
C VAL A 149 5.01 -9.49 -7.41
N PHE A 150 4.34 -9.01 -6.38
CA PHE A 150 4.97 -8.22 -5.34
C PHE A 150 5.83 -9.09 -4.44
N LEU A 151 7.09 -8.70 -4.23
CA LEU A 151 8.04 -9.52 -3.46
C LEU A 151 7.60 -9.71 -2.01
N LYS A 152 6.92 -8.71 -1.44
CA LYS A 152 6.38 -8.81 -0.07
C LYS A 152 5.33 -9.91 0.08
N SER A 153 4.58 -10.25 -0.98
CA SER A 153 3.58 -11.30 -0.96
C SER A 153 4.13 -12.68 -1.35
N LEU A 154 5.35 -12.74 -1.91
CA LEU A 154 5.98 -13.99 -2.32
C LEU A 154 6.61 -14.67 -1.10
N ARG A 155 6.06 -15.82 -0.69
CA ARG A 155 6.51 -16.61 0.46
C ARG A 155 7.72 -17.46 0.14
N TYR A 156 7.62 -18.26 -0.92
CA TYR A 156 8.71 -19.11 -1.41
C TYR A 156 8.49 -19.47 -2.87
N VAL A 157 9.54 -19.98 -3.49
CA VAL A 157 9.54 -20.52 -4.86
C VAL A 157 9.99 -21.96 -4.81
N GLU A 158 9.29 -22.84 -5.52
CA GLU A 158 9.70 -24.24 -5.66
C GLU A 158 9.82 -24.66 -7.12
N THR A 159 10.61 -25.71 -7.36
CA THR A 159 10.63 -26.38 -8.65
C THR A 159 9.41 -27.28 -8.77
N PHE A 160 8.60 -27.06 -9.81
CA PHE A 160 7.39 -27.83 -10.10
C PHE A 160 7.31 -28.19 -11.59
N ASN A 161 7.28 -29.48 -11.92
CA ASN A 161 7.13 -29.96 -13.30
C ASN A 161 8.04 -29.27 -14.34
N ARG A 162 9.36 -29.15 -14.05
CA ARG A 162 10.38 -28.45 -14.86
C ARG A 162 10.24 -26.93 -14.90
N ASN A 163 9.23 -26.36 -14.29
CA ASN A 163 9.00 -24.93 -14.13
C ASN A 163 9.21 -24.52 -12.68
N LEU A 164 8.98 -23.26 -12.36
CA LEU A 164 8.88 -22.79 -10.99
C LEU A 164 7.43 -22.54 -10.62
N LEU A 165 7.07 -22.81 -9.37
CA LEU A 165 5.83 -22.43 -8.75
C LEU A 165 6.14 -21.39 -7.69
N LEU A 166 5.57 -20.20 -7.86
CA LEU A 166 5.68 -19.09 -6.94
C LEU A 166 4.49 -19.14 -5.98
N HIS A 167 4.76 -19.31 -4.70
CA HIS A 167 3.74 -19.33 -3.66
C HIS A 167 3.59 -17.94 -3.06
N THR A 168 2.52 -17.25 -3.41
CA THR A 168 2.19 -15.93 -2.84
C THR A 168 1.13 -16.05 -1.74
N GLU A 169 0.84 -14.95 -1.04
CA GLU A 169 -0.25 -14.91 -0.06
C GLU A 169 -1.63 -15.18 -0.66
N GLN A 170 -1.82 -14.86 -1.93
CA GLN A 170 -3.13 -14.93 -2.62
C GLN A 170 -3.24 -16.16 -3.50
N ASP A 171 -2.25 -16.38 -4.37
CA ASP A 171 -2.29 -17.37 -5.43
C ASP A 171 -0.95 -18.10 -5.59
N ASN A 172 -0.98 -19.23 -6.29
CA ASN A 172 0.20 -19.93 -6.77
C ASN A 172 0.36 -19.68 -8.29
N ILE A 173 1.52 -19.18 -8.70
CA ILE A 173 1.77 -18.76 -10.08
C ILE A 173 2.89 -19.61 -10.69
N ILE A 174 2.62 -20.28 -11.82
CA ILE A 174 3.65 -20.98 -12.59
C ILE A 174 4.50 -19.94 -13.32
N CYS A 175 5.83 -20.14 -13.31
CA CYS A 175 6.80 -19.28 -13.96
C CYS A 175 7.82 -20.09 -14.75
N TYR A 176 8.10 -19.70 -15.99
CA TYR A 176 8.99 -20.43 -16.92
C TYR A 176 10.47 -20.03 -16.80
N LYS A 177 10.86 -19.36 -15.72
CA LYS A 177 12.27 -19.10 -15.41
C LYS A 177 12.92 -20.35 -14.79
N SER A 178 14.24 -20.44 -14.92
CA SER A 178 15.03 -21.41 -14.17
C SER A 178 15.22 -20.96 -12.72
N MET A 179 15.50 -21.90 -11.80
CA MET A 179 15.82 -21.62 -10.41
C MET A 179 17.03 -20.66 -10.27
N LYS A 180 18.03 -20.77 -11.15
CA LYS A 180 19.22 -19.89 -11.15
C LYS A 180 18.89 -18.45 -11.58
N GLU A 181 18.01 -18.28 -12.55
CA GLU A 181 17.53 -16.95 -12.96
C GLU A 181 16.71 -16.31 -11.84
N MET A 182 15.84 -17.09 -11.20
CA MET A 182 15.03 -16.62 -10.07
C MET A 182 15.90 -16.23 -8.88
N GLU A 183 16.89 -17.05 -8.52
CA GLU A 183 17.85 -16.77 -7.45
C GLU A 183 18.57 -15.42 -7.69
N ARG A 184 19.04 -15.17 -8.91
CA ARG A 184 19.71 -13.91 -9.29
C ARG A 184 18.76 -12.71 -9.22
N GLU A 185 17.50 -12.86 -9.63
CA GLU A 185 16.51 -11.79 -9.64
C GLU A 185 16.05 -11.41 -8.21
N LEU A 186 16.08 -12.39 -7.29
CA LEU A 186 15.70 -12.24 -5.89
C LEU A 186 16.89 -11.94 -4.96
N GLN A 187 18.11 -11.89 -5.51
CA GLN A 187 19.32 -11.57 -4.74
C GLN A 187 19.20 -10.20 -4.08
N ASP A 188 19.68 -10.07 -2.86
CA ASP A 188 19.68 -8.85 -2.03
C ASP A 188 18.27 -8.27 -1.74
N LYS A 189 17.22 -9.12 -1.89
CA LYS A 189 15.82 -8.75 -1.65
C LYS A 189 15.17 -9.55 -0.52
N GLY A 190 15.98 -10.11 0.38
CA GLY A 190 15.49 -10.89 1.52
C GLY A 190 15.06 -12.32 1.15
N PHE A 191 15.53 -12.86 0.02
CA PHE A 191 15.28 -14.23 -0.40
C PHE A 191 16.56 -15.05 -0.41
N VAL A 192 16.48 -16.30 0.05
CA VAL A 192 17.61 -17.22 0.13
C VAL A 192 17.28 -18.56 -0.48
N ARG A 193 18.19 -19.08 -1.30
CA ARG A 193 18.08 -20.43 -1.80
C ARG A 193 18.54 -21.44 -0.75
N CYS A 194 17.61 -22.08 -0.08
CA CYS A 194 17.86 -23.06 0.99
C CYS A 194 17.99 -24.51 0.49
N HIS A 195 17.55 -24.78 -0.74
CA HIS A 195 17.56 -26.13 -1.33
C HIS A 195 17.78 -26.05 -2.85
N THR A 196 18.16 -27.17 -3.52
CA THR A 196 18.22 -27.21 -4.99
C THR A 196 16.90 -26.82 -5.64
N SER A 197 15.79 -27.09 -4.99
CA SER A 197 14.41 -26.88 -5.47
C SER A 197 13.66 -25.76 -4.75
N TYR A 198 14.26 -25.03 -3.81
CA TYR A 198 13.54 -24.01 -3.01
C TYR A 198 14.35 -22.75 -2.81
N ILE A 199 13.65 -21.60 -2.99
CA ILE A 199 14.07 -20.26 -2.54
C ILE A 199 13.00 -19.78 -1.56
N VAL A 200 13.39 -19.31 -0.38
CA VAL A 200 12.47 -18.84 0.67
C VAL A 200 12.66 -17.35 0.92
N ASN A 201 11.56 -16.65 1.20
CA ASN A 201 11.58 -15.28 1.68
C ASN A 201 11.81 -15.30 3.20
N LEU A 202 12.89 -14.65 3.65
CA LEU A 202 13.30 -14.62 5.05
C LEU A 202 12.27 -13.95 5.96
N TYR A 203 11.49 -13.02 5.44
CA TYR A 203 10.38 -12.37 6.16
C TYR A 203 9.36 -13.39 6.71
N TYR A 204 9.11 -14.48 5.97
CA TYR A 204 8.14 -15.49 6.36
C TYR A 204 8.71 -16.60 7.26
N VAL A 205 10.02 -16.57 7.54
CA VAL A 205 10.64 -17.61 8.39
C VAL A 205 10.24 -17.40 9.84
N LYS A 206 9.50 -18.36 10.39
CA LYS A 206 9.09 -18.42 11.79
C LYS A 206 10.13 -19.10 12.66
N ASN A 207 10.63 -20.26 12.20
CA ASN A 207 11.55 -21.09 12.95
C ASN A 207 12.40 -21.97 12.02
N VAL A 208 13.61 -22.31 12.46
CA VAL A 208 14.50 -23.25 11.75
C VAL A 208 14.80 -24.46 12.65
N LYS A 209 14.34 -25.62 12.23
CA LYS A 209 14.60 -26.90 12.93
C LYS A 209 15.95 -27.45 12.47
N VAL A 210 17.00 -27.12 13.20
CA VAL A 210 18.40 -27.44 12.83
C VAL A 210 18.67 -28.93 12.71
N LYS A 211 18.00 -29.77 13.51
CA LYS A 211 18.19 -31.24 13.49
C LYS A 211 17.54 -31.90 12.28
N SER A 212 16.33 -31.50 11.92
CA SER A 212 15.58 -32.04 10.77
C SER A 212 15.89 -31.30 9.46
N LEU A 213 16.64 -30.20 9.51
CA LEU A 213 16.95 -29.34 8.36
C LEU A 213 15.68 -28.81 7.66
N GLU A 214 14.79 -28.24 8.45
CA GLU A 214 13.51 -27.70 8.00
C GLU A 214 13.34 -26.26 8.43
N ILE A 215 12.71 -25.46 7.56
CA ILE A 215 12.24 -24.10 7.83
C ILE A 215 10.73 -24.18 8.00
N GLU A 216 10.24 -23.69 9.12
CA GLU A 216 8.80 -23.48 9.35
C GLU A 216 8.47 -22.02 9.03
N LEU A 217 7.54 -21.79 8.10
CA LEU A 217 7.05 -20.44 7.77
C LEU A 217 5.94 -20.03 8.74
N ILE A 218 5.74 -18.71 8.88
CA ILE A 218 4.64 -18.13 9.70
C ILE A 218 3.26 -18.57 9.21
N THR A 219 3.15 -18.96 7.95
CA THR A 219 1.94 -19.46 7.28
C THR A 219 1.77 -20.98 7.41
N GLY A 220 2.73 -21.66 8.07
CA GLY A 220 2.64 -23.08 8.43
C GLY A 220 3.32 -24.06 7.48
N GLU A 221 3.81 -23.62 6.32
CA GLU A 221 4.53 -24.50 5.39
C GLU A 221 5.90 -24.91 5.96
N ILE A 222 6.34 -26.09 5.59
CA ILE A 222 7.65 -26.65 5.95
C ILE A 222 8.51 -26.76 4.70
N ILE A 223 9.62 -26.05 4.67
CA ILE A 223 10.57 -26.01 3.56
C ILE A 223 11.86 -26.73 3.94
N PRO A 224 12.36 -27.68 3.14
CA PRO A 224 13.60 -28.38 3.47
C PRO A 224 14.84 -27.51 3.22
N ILE A 225 15.89 -27.72 4.03
CA ILE A 225 17.23 -27.17 3.80
C ILE A 225 18.14 -28.29 3.33
N SER A 226 18.86 -28.08 2.23
CA SER A 226 19.89 -29.06 1.83
C SER A 226 21.15 -28.88 2.68
N GLN A 227 21.83 -29.99 3.00
CA GLN A 227 23.08 -29.97 3.80
C GLN A 227 24.11 -28.96 3.29
N PRO A 228 24.40 -28.88 1.97
CA PRO A 228 25.37 -27.91 1.45
C PRO A 228 24.95 -26.44 1.64
N LYS A 229 23.66 -26.17 1.65
CA LYS A 229 23.12 -24.79 1.78
C LYS A 229 22.89 -24.34 3.21
N ARG A 230 22.99 -25.24 4.20
CA ARG A 230 22.68 -24.94 5.60
C ARG A 230 23.49 -23.77 6.15
N LYS A 231 24.82 -23.79 5.95
CA LYS A 231 25.71 -22.76 6.53
C LYS A 231 25.38 -21.39 5.95
N GLU A 232 25.34 -21.28 4.63
CA GLU A 232 25.01 -20.07 3.90
C GLU A 232 23.63 -19.53 4.30
N PHE A 233 22.61 -20.40 4.41
CA PHE A 233 21.27 -20.03 4.82
C PHE A 233 21.25 -19.43 6.24
N MET A 234 21.93 -20.05 7.20
CA MET A 234 21.95 -19.57 8.58
C MET A 234 22.70 -18.24 8.73
N GLU A 235 23.76 -18.02 7.95
CA GLU A 235 24.49 -16.76 7.90
C GLU A 235 23.60 -15.62 7.34
N GLN A 236 22.93 -15.84 6.23
CA GLN A 236 22.04 -14.86 5.62
C GLN A 236 20.80 -14.57 6.46
N LEU A 237 20.26 -15.57 7.16
CA LEU A 237 19.15 -15.38 8.09
C LEU A 237 19.59 -14.52 9.30
N ALA A 238 20.78 -14.75 9.84
CA ALA A 238 21.31 -13.98 10.96
C ALA A 238 21.58 -12.52 10.57
N GLU A 239 22.14 -12.29 9.38
CA GLU A 239 22.32 -10.96 8.80
C GLU A 239 20.99 -10.23 8.63
N TYR A 240 20.01 -10.88 8.00
CA TYR A 240 18.66 -10.33 7.81
C TYR A 240 17.99 -9.95 9.13
N MET A 241 18.14 -10.76 10.18
CA MET A 241 17.60 -10.45 11.52
C MET A 241 18.38 -9.36 12.25
N GLY A 242 19.71 -9.25 12.02
CA GLY A 242 20.55 -8.22 12.58
C GLY A 242 20.28 -6.82 12.00
N ASP A 243 19.88 -6.74 10.74
CA ASP A 243 19.52 -5.48 10.07
C ASP A 243 18.14 -4.94 10.50
N GLN A 244 17.34 -5.73 11.24
CA GLN A 244 16.00 -5.35 11.73
C GLN A 244 15.99 -4.85 13.19
N LEU A 245 17.13 -4.85 13.88
CA LEU A 245 17.33 -4.35 15.24
C LEU A 245 17.99 -2.98 15.23
#